data_90a68a4338798c6becfe29c397e48bcc
#
_entry.id   90a68a4338798c6becfe29c397e48bcc
#
_cell.length_a   1.000
_cell.length_b   1.000
_cell.length_c   1.000
_cell.angle_alpha   90.00
_cell.angle_beta   90.00
_cell.angle_gamma   90.00
#
_symmetry.space_group_name_H-M   'P 1'
#
loop_
_entity.id
_entity.type
_entity.pdbx_description
1 polymer ?
#
loop_
_entity_poly.entity_id
_entity_poly.type
_entity_poly.pdbx_seq_one_letter_code
_entity_poly.pdbx_strand_id
1 'polypeptide(L)'
;MSAKTTQKGQKRQTNGKTTIRERLQKAIRRLVLLSIVSLVIVSMIMNLSGTLSRLKADMQEIAKLSADRIRQELTVSETIVSELGCSYQLSAAVFTPAQKQEYINQRVEAYGMVRGKLIGSNGICAADGTDYNDREYFKRSMQGEVVVSDPVIAKTDGKLSVIISAPVYEGGDKDGEIIGVVFVVPDPEFLNDICAAISISEHSGCYLLGSTGITIR
;
A
#
# COMPACT_ATOMS: atom_id res chain seq x y z
N MET A 1 -94.31 18.94 -54.46
CA MET A 1 -93.16 18.12 -54.93
C MET A 1 -91.88 18.88 -54.56
N SER A 2 -91.19 18.43 -53.60
CA SER A 2 -90.12 19.18 -52.90
C SER A 2 -88.79 18.71 -53.40
N ALA A 3 -87.95 19.58 -53.87
CA ALA A 3 -86.57 19.29 -54.26
C ALA A 3 -85.62 19.61 -53.05
N LYS A 4 -84.98 18.58 -52.53
CA LYS A 4 -83.95 18.70 -51.50
C LYS A 4 -82.58 19.07 -52.12
N THR A 5 -82.10 20.27 -51.84
CA THR A 5 -80.76 20.72 -52.23
C THR A 5 -79.76 20.26 -51.18
N THR A 6 -78.83 19.40 -51.57
CA THR A 6 -77.75 18.92 -50.74
C THR A 6 -76.58 19.92 -50.77
N GLN A 7 -76.37 20.64 -49.70
CA GLN A 7 -75.13 21.46 -49.52
C GLN A 7 -73.96 20.60 -49.08
N LYS A 8 -73.00 20.46 -49.97
CA LYS A 8 -71.72 19.77 -49.78
C LYS A 8 -70.78 20.75 -49.11
N GLY A 9 -70.59 20.58 -47.76
CA GLY A 9 -69.68 21.40 -46.97
C GLY A 9 -68.22 21.21 -47.35
N GLN A 10 -67.62 22.21 -47.90
CA GLN A 10 -66.27 22.28 -48.33
C GLN A 10 -65.39 22.57 -47.05
N LYS A 11 -64.75 21.51 -46.53
CA LYS A 11 -63.69 21.67 -45.45
C LYS A 11 -62.53 22.44 -46.07
N ARG A 12 -62.44 23.73 -45.75
CA ARG A 12 -61.19 24.51 -45.95
C ARG A 12 -60.11 23.97 -45.10
N GLN A 13 -59.12 23.28 -45.71
CA GLN A 13 -57.82 23.04 -45.06
C GLN A 13 -57.12 24.38 -44.96
N THR A 14 -57.11 24.91 -43.72
CA THR A 14 -56.21 26.00 -43.35
C THR A 14 -54.79 25.46 -43.23
N ASN A 15 -54.10 25.48 -44.39
CA ASN A 15 -52.63 25.29 -44.39
C ASN A 15 -52.01 26.41 -43.55
N GLY A 16 -51.61 26.07 -42.29
CA GLY A 16 -51.01 27.01 -41.37
C GLY A 16 -49.68 27.55 -41.90
N LYS A 17 -49.76 28.65 -42.65
CA LYS A 17 -48.57 29.45 -42.97
C LYS A 17 -48.02 30.02 -41.66
N THR A 18 -47.03 29.30 -41.07
CA THR A 18 -46.29 29.85 -39.93
C THR A 18 -45.70 31.20 -40.33
N THR A 19 -46.12 32.24 -39.67
CA THR A 19 -45.68 33.62 -39.88
C THR A 19 -44.16 33.69 -39.73
N ILE A 20 -43.49 34.51 -40.57
CA ILE A 20 -42.05 34.73 -40.51
C ILE A 20 -41.60 34.98 -39.05
N ARG A 21 -42.39 35.70 -38.31
CA ARG A 21 -42.17 35.98 -36.89
C ARG A 21 -42.11 34.72 -36.00
N GLU A 22 -42.99 33.74 -36.21
CA GLU A 22 -42.99 32.47 -35.48
C GLU A 22 -41.79 31.59 -35.83
N ARG A 23 -41.38 31.57 -37.08
CA ARG A 23 -40.16 30.88 -37.50
C ARG A 23 -38.93 31.48 -36.91
N LEU A 24 -38.83 32.80 -36.84
CA LEU A 24 -37.72 33.52 -36.24
C LEU A 24 -37.67 33.28 -34.71
N GLN A 25 -38.81 33.37 -34.04
CA GLN A 25 -38.87 33.08 -32.58
C GLN A 25 -38.51 31.63 -32.27
N LYS A 26 -38.92 30.65 -33.05
CA LYS A 26 -38.54 29.25 -32.91
C LYS A 26 -37.03 29.06 -33.13
N ALA A 27 -36.46 29.72 -34.12
CA ALA A 27 -35.01 29.67 -34.40
C ALA A 27 -34.18 30.26 -33.25
N ILE A 28 -34.56 31.47 -32.80
CA ILE A 28 -33.90 32.12 -31.65
C ILE A 28 -33.98 31.23 -30.37
N ARG A 29 -35.18 30.71 -30.08
CA ARG A 29 -35.36 29.80 -28.90
C ARG A 29 -34.49 28.56 -28.98
N ARG A 30 -34.38 27.94 -30.17
CA ARG A 30 -33.51 26.77 -30.39
C ARG A 30 -32.05 27.13 -30.21
N LEU A 31 -31.61 28.28 -30.70
CA LEU A 31 -30.22 28.75 -30.59
C LEU A 31 -29.85 29.03 -29.11
N VAL A 32 -30.75 29.68 -28.37
CA VAL A 32 -30.56 29.93 -26.92
C VAL A 32 -30.54 28.61 -26.16
N LEU A 33 -31.43 27.66 -26.44
CA LEU A 33 -31.44 26.35 -25.82
C LEU A 33 -30.14 25.58 -26.09
N LEU A 34 -29.67 25.58 -27.34
CA LEU A 34 -28.42 24.93 -27.72
C LEU A 34 -27.22 25.54 -26.98
N SER A 35 -27.17 26.88 -26.84
CA SER A 35 -26.10 27.54 -26.11
C SER A 35 -26.11 27.20 -24.63
N ILE A 36 -27.28 27.14 -24.00
CA ILE A 36 -27.43 26.74 -22.58
C ILE A 36 -27.00 25.30 -22.39
N VAL A 37 -27.43 24.37 -23.23
CA VAL A 37 -27.06 22.96 -23.18
C VAL A 37 -25.56 22.80 -23.37
N SER A 38 -24.96 23.49 -24.34
CA SER A 38 -23.50 23.48 -24.56
C SER A 38 -22.74 23.97 -23.33
N LEU A 39 -23.17 25.04 -22.70
CA LEU A 39 -22.55 25.59 -21.50
C LEU A 39 -22.64 24.63 -20.30
N VAL A 40 -23.77 23.95 -20.11
CA VAL A 40 -23.95 22.93 -19.07
C VAL A 40 -23.03 21.74 -19.31
N ILE A 41 -22.93 21.26 -20.54
CA ILE A 41 -22.05 20.14 -20.89
C ILE A 41 -20.58 20.50 -20.63
N VAL A 42 -20.13 21.67 -21.06
CA VAL A 42 -18.75 22.12 -20.82
C VAL A 42 -18.47 22.26 -19.32
N SER A 43 -19.39 22.86 -18.56
CA SER A 43 -19.28 22.98 -17.10
C SER A 43 -19.22 21.61 -16.43
N MET A 44 -20.02 20.64 -16.87
CA MET A 44 -20.01 19.28 -16.34
C MET A 44 -18.69 18.57 -16.63
N ILE A 45 -18.15 18.68 -17.84
CA ILE A 45 -16.87 18.09 -18.21
C ILE A 45 -15.73 18.70 -17.38
N MET A 46 -15.69 20.02 -17.24
CA MET A 46 -14.66 20.70 -16.45
C MET A 46 -14.73 20.29 -14.98
N ASN A 47 -15.91 20.19 -14.41
CA ASN A 47 -16.12 19.80 -13.02
C ASN A 47 -15.67 18.33 -12.80
N LEU A 48 -16.07 17.43 -13.69
CA LEU A 48 -15.71 16.01 -13.62
C LEU A 48 -14.17 15.81 -13.72
N SER A 49 -13.55 16.47 -14.71
CA SER A 49 -12.10 16.41 -14.91
C SER A 49 -11.33 16.98 -13.72
N GLY A 50 -11.79 18.11 -13.16
CA GLY A 50 -11.19 18.72 -11.97
C GLY A 50 -11.29 17.84 -10.74
N THR A 51 -12.44 17.20 -10.51
CA THR A 51 -12.65 16.29 -9.38
C THR A 51 -11.79 15.04 -9.50
N LEU A 52 -11.72 14.41 -10.68
CA LEU A 52 -10.88 13.24 -10.91
C LEU A 52 -9.39 13.53 -10.73
N SER A 53 -8.92 14.69 -11.19
CA SER A 53 -7.51 15.10 -11.03
C SER A 53 -7.15 15.34 -9.57
N ARG A 54 -8.03 15.98 -8.80
CA ARG A 54 -7.85 16.18 -7.35
C ARG A 54 -7.84 14.85 -6.62
N LEU A 55 -8.82 13.99 -6.86
CA LEU A 55 -8.89 12.67 -6.24
C LEU A 55 -7.60 11.86 -6.49
N LYS A 56 -7.09 11.88 -7.71
CA LYS A 56 -5.83 11.20 -8.05
C LYS A 56 -4.63 11.79 -7.29
N ALA A 57 -4.55 13.11 -7.16
CA ALA A 57 -3.48 13.78 -6.41
C ALA A 57 -3.55 13.44 -4.92
N ASP A 58 -4.75 13.49 -4.32
CA ASP A 58 -4.97 13.17 -2.91
C ASP A 58 -4.60 11.70 -2.62
N MET A 59 -4.98 10.78 -3.51
CA MET A 59 -4.60 9.36 -3.38
C MET A 59 -3.09 9.14 -3.48
N GLN A 60 -2.40 9.85 -4.37
CA GLN A 60 -0.95 9.77 -4.47
C GLN A 60 -0.24 10.31 -3.22
N GLU A 61 -0.76 11.38 -2.63
CA GLU A 61 -0.24 11.95 -1.40
C GLU A 61 -0.43 10.99 -0.21
N ILE A 62 -1.62 10.41 -0.05
CA ILE A 62 -1.91 9.42 0.98
C ILE A 62 -0.99 8.20 0.82
N ALA A 63 -0.84 7.68 -0.39
CA ALA A 63 0.04 6.54 -0.66
C ALA A 63 1.51 6.86 -0.32
N LYS A 64 1.99 8.06 -0.63
CA LYS A 64 3.35 8.51 -0.29
C LYS A 64 3.55 8.62 1.21
N LEU A 65 2.63 9.27 1.94
CA LEU A 65 2.69 9.39 3.39
C LEU A 65 2.71 8.03 4.08
N SER A 66 1.91 7.10 3.56
CA SER A 66 1.86 5.73 4.10
C SER A 66 3.16 4.96 3.82
N ALA A 67 3.73 5.10 2.63
CA ALA A 67 5.02 4.51 2.29
C ALA A 67 6.16 5.09 3.16
N ASP A 68 6.14 6.40 3.42
CA ASP A 68 7.12 7.05 4.28
C ASP A 68 6.99 6.58 5.74
N ARG A 69 5.77 6.36 6.23
CA ARG A 69 5.52 5.79 7.57
C ARG A 69 6.04 4.36 7.67
N ILE A 70 5.76 3.50 6.70
CA ILE A 70 6.30 2.14 6.66
C ILE A 70 7.83 2.17 6.68
N ARG A 71 8.43 3.02 5.85
CA ARG A 71 9.90 3.18 5.82
C ARG A 71 10.45 3.60 7.18
N GLN A 72 9.80 4.53 7.86
CA GLN A 72 10.22 4.99 9.19
C GLN A 72 10.19 3.86 10.21
N GLU A 73 9.12 3.07 10.27
CA GLU A 73 9.02 1.91 11.18
C GLU A 73 10.08 0.85 10.89
N LEU A 74 10.33 0.57 9.61
CA LEU A 74 11.39 -0.35 9.20
C LEU A 74 12.78 0.18 9.59
N THR A 75 13.05 1.47 9.41
CA THR A 75 14.33 2.09 9.80
C THR A 75 14.58 2.02 11.31
N VAL A 76 13.54 2.21 12.12
CA VAL A 76 13.63 2.01 13.58
C VAL A 76 14.00 0.56 13.88
N SER A 77 13.33 -0.39 13.25
CA SER A 77 13.61 -1.80 13.43
C SER A 77 15.01 -2.20 12.95
N GLU A 78 15.50 -1.66 11.83
CA GLU A 78 16.89 -1.82 11.36
C GLU A 78 17.90 -1.31 12.38
N THR A 79 17.64 -0.16 12.99
CA THR A 79 18.50 0.42 14.02
C THR A 79 18.57 -0.50 15.24
N ILE A 80 17.43 -0.99 15.73
CA ILE A 80 17.34 -1.90 16.86
C ILE A 80 18.13 -3.20 16.61
N VAL A 81 17.96 -3.78 15.41
CA VAL A 81 18.66 -5.03 15.07
C VAL A 81 20.15 -4.79 14.91
N SER A 82 20.55 -3.65 14.35
CA SER A 82 21.98 -3.26 14.26
C SER A 82 22.62 -3.07 15.65
N GLU A 83 21.89 -2.46 16.60
CA GLU A 83 22.34 -2.34 17.98
C GLU A 83 22.46 -3.71 18.68
N LEU A 84 21.51 -4.61 18.43
CA LEU A 84 21.60 -5.99 18.90
C LEU A 84 22.86 -6.69 18.37
N GLY A 85 23.16 -6.51 17.08
CA GLY A 85 24.36 -7.08 16.45
C GLY A 85 25.67 -6.58 17.04
N CYS A 86 25.66 -5.36 17.60
CA CYS A 86 26.81 -4.77 18.31
C CYS A 86 26.75 -5.03 19.82
N SER A 87 25.88 -5.91 20.28
CA SER A 87 25.77 -6.19 21.72
C SER A 87 26.80 -7.19 22.18
N TYR A 88 27.55 -6.82 23.25
CA TYR A 88 28.47 -7.72 23.91
C TYR A 88 27.80 -9.01 24.40
N GLN A 89 26.54 -8.95 24.84
CA GLN A 89 25.79 -10.12 25.29
C GLN A 89 25.60 -11.18 24.21
N LEU A 90 25.47 -10.76 22.95
CA LEU A 90 25.32 -11.71 21.85
C LEU A 90 26.66 -12.26 21.35
N SER A 91 27.73 -11.47 21.45
CA SER A 91 29.04 -11.84 20.92
C SER A 91 29.87 -12.65 21.94
N ALA A 92 29.83 -12.32 23.23
CA ALA A 92 30.70 -12.93 24.19
C ALA A 92 30.44 -14.43 24.40
N ALA A 93 31.53 -15.21 24.44
CA ALA A 93 31.48 -16.66 24.66
C ALA A 93 31.07 -17.04 26.10
N VAL A 94 31.11 -16.10 27.03
CA VAL A 94 30.73 -16.33 28.44
C VAL A 94 29.23 -16.59 28.60
N PHE A 95 28.41 -16.10 27.67
CA PHE A 95 26.97 -16.31 27.70
C PHE A 95 26.59 -17.58 26.94
N THR A 96 25.76 -18.39 27.58
CA THR A 96 25.21 -19.59 26.98
C THR A 96 24.18 -19.25 25.85
N PRO A 97 23.92 -20.13 24.89
CA PRO A 97 22.88 -19.90 23.87
C PRO A 97 21.51 -19.53 24.46
N ALA A 98 21.12 -20.14 25.59
CA ALA A 98 19.89 -19.83 26.29
C ALA A 98 19.85 -18.40 26.84
N GLN A 99 20.97 -17.93 27.43
CA GLN A 99 21.07 -16.56 27.92
C GLN A 99 21.06 -15.53 26.80
N LYS A 100 21.71 -15.83 25.67
CA LYS A 100 21.65 -14.97 24.47
C LYS A 100 20.24 -14.89 23.92
N GLN A 101 19.53 -16.02 23.84
CA GLN A 101 18.14 -16.04 23.39
C GLN A 101 17.22 -15.27 24.34
N GLU A 102 17.39 -15.43 25.64
CA GLU A 102 16.65 -14.68 26.65
C GLU A 102 16.85 -13.16 26.52
N TYR A 103 18.09 -12.72 26.30
CA TYR A 103 18.39 -11.32 26.03
C TYR A 103 17.68 -10.80 24.78
N ILE A 104 17.67 -11.59 23.69
CA ILE A 104 16.91 -11.25 22.47
C ILE A 104 15.41 -11.15 22.76
N ASN A 105 14.85 -12.10 23.49
CA ASN A 105 13.42 -12.12 23.83
C ASN A 105 13.01 -10.86 24.61
N GLN A 106 13.80 -10.44 25.59
CA GLN A 106 13.56 -9.21 26.35
C GLN A 106 13.57 -7.96 25.46
N ARG A 107 14.47 -7.91 24.48
CA ARG A 107 14.52 -6.79 23.52
C ARG A 107 13.35 -6.82 22.54
N VAL A 108 13.01 -7.99 22.04
CA VAL A 108 11.84 -8.22 21.16
C VAL A 108 10.55 -7.76 21.86
N GLU A 109 10.37 -8.13 23.13
CA GLU A 109 9.19 -7.71 23.91
C GLU A 109 9.20 -6.19 24.16
N ALA A 110 10.35 -5.63 24.56
CA ALA A 110 10.49 -4.19 24.83
C ALA A 110 10.16 -3.30 23.60
N TYR A 111 10.42 -3.80 22.41
CA TYR A 111 10.19 -3.07 21.15
C TYR A 111 8.94 -3.52 20.40
N GLY A 112 8.08 -4.34 21.01
CA GLY A 112 6.81 -4.79 20.40
C GLY A 112 7.00 -5.66 19.15
N MET A 113 8.10 -6.39 19.07
CA MET A 113 8.36 -7.32 17.96
C MET A 113 7.80 -8.71 18.29
N VAL A 114 7.55 -9.53 17.27
CA VAL A 114 6.96 -10.86 17.47
C VAL A 114 7.98 -11.87 18.00
N ARG A 115 9.19 -11.85 17.43
CA ARG A 115 10.27 -12.79 17.79
C ARG A 115 11.61 -12.33 17.26
N GLY A 116 12.66 -12.90 17.83
CA GLY A 116 14.04 -12.75 17.34
C GLY A 116 14.86 -13.98 17.64
N LYS A 117 15.91 -14.23 16.87
CA LYS A 117 16.84 -15.34 17.07
C LYS A 117 18.26 -14.98 16.64
N LEU A 118 19.18 -15.72 17.22
CA LEU A 118 20.60 -15.68 16.86
C LEU A 118 20.96 -16.90 15.98
N ILE A 119 21.56 -16.65 14.84
CA ILE A 119 22.09 -17.64 13.92
C ILE A 119 23.63 -17.57 14.01
N GLY A 120 24.28 -18.69 14.26
CA GLY A 120 25.74 -18.76 14.23
C GLY A 120 26.31 -18.57 12.82
N SER A 121 27.62 -18.35 12.72
CA SER A 121 28.32 -18.24 11.42
C SER A 121 28.18 -19.49 10.53
N ASN A 122 27.88 -20.64 11.14
CA ASN A 122 27.58 -21.90 10.43
C ASN A 122 26.15 -21.96 9.86
N GLY A 123 25.34 -20.91 10.00
CA GLY A 123 23.96 -20.83 9.52
C GLY A 123 22.94 -21.55 10.40
N ILE A 124 23.36 -22.10 11.54
CA ILE A 124 22.48 -22.84 12.45
C ILE A 124 22.06 -21.96 13.63
N CYS A 125 20.78 -21.95 13.94
CA CYS A 125 20.27 -21.28 15.13
C CYS A 125 20.66 -22.08 16.37
N ALA A 126 21.39 -21.44 17.27
CA ALA A 126 21.86 -22.07 18.50
C ALA A 126 20.75 -22.43 19.49
N ALA A 127 19.58 -21.80 19.40
CA ALA A 127 18.45 -22.01 20.30
C ALA A 127 17.60 -23.23 19.93
N ASP A 128 17.43 -23.54 18.64
CA ASP A 128 16.53 -24.62 18.18
C ASP A 128 17.10 -25.51 17.08
N GLY A 129 18.35 -25.28 16.65
CA GLY A 129 19.00 -26.09 15.62
C GLY A 129 18.49 -25.87 14.21
N THR A 130 17.64 -24.89 13.96
CA THR A 130 17.12 -24.60 12.62
C THR A 130 18.22 -24.11 11.68
N ASP A 131 18.30 -24.68 10.47
CA ASP A 131 19.24 -24.27 9.42
C ASP A 131 18.67 -23.09 8.62
N TYR A 132 19.45 -22.02 8.49
CA TYR A 132 19.12 -20.79 7.75
C TYR A 132 20.09 -20.50 6.59
N ASN A 133 20.97 -21.44 6.23
CA ASN A 133 21.96 -21.25 5.17
C ASN A 133 21.35 -20.96 3.79
N ASP A 134 20.10 -21.40 3.55
CA ASP A 134 19.36 -21.14 2.33
C ASP A 134 18.79 -19.73 2.24
N ARG A 135 18.77 -18.97 3.34
CA ARG A 135 18.10 -17.68 3.44
C ARG A 135 18.97 -16.54 2.95
N GLU A 136 18.42 -15.73 2.04
CA GLU A 136 19.14 -14.59 1.44
C GLU A 136 19.53 -13.54 2.48
N TYR A 137 18.63 -13.22 3.41
CA TYR A 137 18.93 -12.28 4.49
C TYR A 137 20.08 -12.73 5.39
N PHE A 138 20.26 -14.06 5.63
CA PHE A 138 21.39 -14.57 6.37
C PHE A 138 22.69 -14.36 5.60
N LYS A 139 22.71 -14.71 4.30
CA LYS A 139 23.92 -14.58 3.45
C LYS A 139 24.37 -13.13 3.35
N ARG A 140 23.45 -12.20 3.15
CA ARG A 140 23.76 -10.77 3.06
C ARG A 140 24.21 -10.19 4.39
N SER A 141 23.60 -10.58 5.50
CA SER A 141 24.05 -10.12 6.81
C SER A 141 25.41 -10.67 7.19
N MET A 142 25.76 -11.89 6.75
CA MET A 142 27.15 -12.40 6.89
C MET A 142 28.17 -11.62 6.05
N GLN A 143 27.74 -10.76 5.12
CA GLN A 143 28.57 -9.83 4.35
C GLN A 143 28.62 -8.42 4.96
N GLY A 144 28.01 -8.22 6.14
CA GLY A 144 28.02 -6.94 6.86
C GLY A 144 26.78 -6.06 6.61
N GLU A 145 25.79 -6.54 5.85
CA GLU A 145 24.61 -5.76 5.56
C GLU A 145 23.53 -5.91 6.65
N VAL A 146 22.85 -4.80 6.98
CA VAL A 146 21.55 -4.83 7.65
C VAL A 146 20.48 -5.01 6.58
N VAL A 147 19.66 -6.05 6.69
CA VAL A 147 18.77 -6.48 5.62
C VAL A 147 17.33 -6.52 6.10
N VAL A 148 16.45 -5.83 5.38
CA VAL A 148 15.00 -6.07 5.42
C VAL A 148 14.68 -7.06 4.31
N SER A 149 14.18 -8.23 4.66
CA SER A 149 13.83 -9.25 3.67
C SER A 149 12.56 -8.90 2.92
N ASP A 150 12.43 -9.39 1.69
CA ASP A 150 11.10 -9.59 1.13
C ASP A 150 10.27 -10.50 2.04
N PRO A 151 8.94 -10.49 1.91
CA PRO A 151 8.08 -11.40 2.66
C PRO A 151 8.48 -12.84 2.41
N VAL A 152 8.82 -13.56 3.46
CA VAL A 152 9.23 -14.96 3.41
C VAL A 152 8.35 -15.83 4.31
N ILE A 153 8.21 -17.09 3.95
CA ILE A 153 7.60 -18.06 4.85
C ILE A 153 8.61 -18.41 5.95
N ALA A 154 8.25 -18.06 7.19
CA ALA A 154 9.11 -18.29 8.34
C ALA A 154 9.23 -19.79 8.64
N LYS A 155 10.46 -20.26 8.91
CA LYS A 155 10.73 -21.69 9.20
C LYS A 155 10.17 -22.13 10.58
N THR A 156 9.84 -21.16 11.43
CA THR A 156 9.39 -21.43 12.81
C THR A 156 7.91 -21.74 12.91
N ASP A 157 7.05 -21.07 12.14
CA ASP A 157 5.60 -21.18 12.25
C ASP A 157 4.88 -21.26 10.89
N GLY A 158 5.63 -21.24 9.78
CA GLY A 158 5.06 -21.31 8.44
C GLY A 158 4.29 -20.07 8.00
N LYS A 159 4.31 -18.99 8.79
CA LYS A 159 3.61 -17.74 8.46
C LYS A 159 4.45 -16.84 7.56
N LEU A 160 3.77 -16.09 6.70
CA LEU A 160 4.40 -15.04 5.92
C LEU A 160 4.87 -13.93 6.86
N SER A 161 6.15 -13.60 6.80
CA SER A 161 6.78 -12.63 7.70
C SER A 161 7.84 -11.83 6.96
N VAL A 162 8.01 -10.57 7.35
CA VAL A 162 9.16 -9.76 6.99
C VAL A 162 10.22 -9.98 8.08
N ILE A 163 11.45 -10.21 7.68
CA ILE A 163 12.57 -10.45 8.59
C ILE A 163 13.55 -9.30 8.46
N ILE A 164 13.98 -8.76 9.60
CA ILE A 164 15.02 -7.74 9.65
C ILE A 164 16.23 -8.38 10.34
N SER A 165 17.37 -8.37 9.70
CA SER A 165 18.58 -9.05 10.16
C SER A 165 19.79 -8.13 10.12
N ALA A 166 20.71 -8.36 11.05
CA ALA A 166 21.99 -7.65 11.11
C ALA A 166 23.13 -8.62 11.47
N PRO A 167 24.35 -8.31 11.05
CA PRO A 167 25.53 -9.05 11.49
C PRO A 167 25.74 -8.90 13.00
N VAL A 168 26.26 -9.95 13.63
CA VAL A 168 26.74 -9.92 15.02
C VAL A 168 28.26 -9.90 14.97
N TYR A 169 28.83 -8.85 15.54
CA TYR A 169 30.27 -8.62 15.54
C TYR A 169 30.93 -9.13 16.80
N GLU A 170 32.13 -9.68 16.70
CA GLU A 170 32.91 -10.12 17.83
C GLU A 170 33.21 -8.95 18.78
N GLY A 171 33.00 -9.17 20.06
CA GLY A 171 33.16 -8.12 21.08
C GLY A 171 32.11 -6.99 21.02
N GLY A 172 31.17 -7.03 20.08
CA GLY A 172 30.19 -5.97 19.87
C GLY A 172 30.72 -4.77 19.08
N ASP A 173 31.90 -4.88 18.49
CA ASP A 173 32.54 -3.83 17.69
C ASP A 173 32.28 -4.04 16.19
N LYS A 174 31.79 -3.02 15.49
CA LYS A 174 31.53 -3.06 14.04
C LYS A 174 32.76 -3.33 13.18
N ASP A 175 33.93 -3.05 13.71
CA ASP A 175 35.21 -3.33 13.06
C ASP A 175 35.68 -4.77 13.32
N GLY A 176 34.98 -5.54 14.17
CA GLY A 176 35.26 -6.92 14.50
C GLY A 176 34.82 -7.92 13.44
N GLU A 177 35.23 -9.18 13.61
CA GLU A 177 34.79 -10.29 12.75
C GLU A 177 33.29 -10.56 12.92
N ILE A 178 32.60 -10.92 11.83
CA ILE A 178 31.19 -11.31 11.87
C ILE A 178 31.10 -12.77 12.33
N ILE A 179 30.57 -12.98 13.52
CA ILE A 179 30.48 -14.31 14.18
C ILE A 179 29.08 -14.94 14.05
N GLY A 180 28.13 -14.23 13.45
CA GLY A 180 26.76 -14.70 13.24
C GLY A 180 25.83 -13.60 12.78
N VAL A 181 24.56 -13.89 12.80
CA VAL A 181 23.47 -12.98 12.39
C VAL A 181 22.37 -13.00 13.43
N VAL A 182 21.95 -11.84 13.89
CA VAL A 182 20.72 -11.69 14.65
C VAL A 182 19.60 -11.24 13.73
N PHE A 183 18.41 -11.81 13.89
CA PHE A 183 17.24 -11.35 13.18
C PHE A 183 16.06 -11.15 14.13
N VAL A 184 15.17 -10.27 13.74
CA VAL A 184 13.88 -10.03 14.39
C VAL A 184 12.76 -10.05 13.36
N VAL A 185 11.57 -10.31 13.85
CA VAL A 185 10.32 -10.27 13.06
C VAL A 185 9.45 -9.17 13.67
N PRO A 186 9.24 -8.04 13.00
CA PRO A 186 8.32 -7.01 13.45
C PRO A 186 6.88 -7.54 13.47
N ASP A 187 6.03 -6.89 14.24
CA ASP A 187 4.61 -7.21 14.26
C ASP A 187 3.98 -6.83 12.92
N PRO A 188 3.34 -7.75 12.21
CA PRO A 188 2.67 -7.43 10.95
C PRO A 188 1.42 -6.54 11.15
N GLU A 189 0.90 -6.37 12.38
CA GLU A 189 -0.29 -5.54 12.63
C GLU A 189 -0.07 -4.09 12.22
N PHE A 190 1.15 -3.55 12.34
CA PHE A 190 1.43 -2.19 11.86
C PHE A 190 1.18 -2.01 10.35
N LEU A 191 1.43 -3.05 9.55
CA LEU A 191 1.13 -3.03 8.11
C LEU A 191 -0.38 -3.05 7.86
N ASN A 192 -1.11 -3.83 8.64
CA ASN A 192 -2.57 -3.89 8.57
C ASN A 192 -3.21 -2.56 8.96
N ASP A 193 -2.70 -1.91 10.01
CA ASP A 193 -3.17 -0.59 10.45
C ASP A 193 -2.97 0.48 9.38
N ILE A 194 -1.83 0.47 8.70
CA ILE A 194 -1.55 1.40 7.60
C ILE A 194 -2.48 1.09 6.41
N CYS A 195 -2.65 -0.17 6.05
CA CYS A 195 -3.57 -0.57 4.98
C CYS A 195 -5.02 -0.20 5.29
N ALA A 196 -5.46 -0.36 6.54
CA ALA A 196 -6.78 0.04 6.99
C ALA A 196 -6.99 1.56 6.94
N ALA A 197 -5.96 2.34 7.30
CA ALA A 197 -6.01 3.80 7.25
C ALA A 197 -6.10 4.36 5.81
N ILE A 198 -5.63 3.61 4.81
CA ILE A 198 -5.70 3.98 3.38
C ILE A 198 -7.05 3.58 2.76
N SER A 199 -7.83 2.73 3.42
CA SER A 199 -9.13 2.27 2.91
C SER A 199 -10.11 3.44 2.80
N ILE A 200 -10.46 3.82 1.57
CA ILE A 200 -11.32 4.99 1.26
C ILE A 200 -12.79 4.59 1.16
N SER A 201 -13.09 3.31 0.98
CA SER A 201 -14.45 2.76 0.91
C SER A 201 -14.48 1.30 1.37
N GLU A 202 -15.67 0.78 1.69
CA GLU A 202 -15.88 -0.63 2.06
C GLU A 202 -15.36 -1.65 1.02
N HIS A 203 -15.13 -1.20 -0.21
CA HIS A 203 -14.65 -2.02 -1.33
C HIS A 203 -13.25 -1.62 -1.81
N SER A 204 -12.56 -0.69 -1.14
CA SER A 204 -11.18 -0.34 -1.45
C SER A 204 -10.23 -1.28 -0.70
N GLY A 205 -9.22 -1.81 -1.41
CA GLY A 205 -8.16 -2.63 -0.82
C GLY A 205 -6.80 -1.98 -1.00
N CYS A 206 -5.96 -2.07 0.02
CA CYS A 206 -4.54 -1.76 -0.06
C CYS A 206 -3.76 -3.06 -0.22
N TYR A 207 -2.79 -3.06 -1.12
CA TYR A 207 -1.90 -4.20 -1.33
C TYR A 207 -0.46 -3.72 -1.22
N LEU A 208 0.32 -4.40 -0.40
CA LEU A 208 1.77 -4.22 -0.33
C LEU A 208 2.42 -5.23 -1.29
N LEU A 209 3.28 -4.72 -2.17
CA LEU A 209 4.04 -5.55 -3.10
C LEU A 209 5.50 -5.56 -2.65
N GLY A 210 6.06 -6.74 -2.44
CA GLY A 210 7.50 -6.93 -2.30
C GLY A 210 8.24 -6.66 -3.61
N SER A 211 9.57 -6.59 -3.58
CA SER A 211 10.42 -6.37 -4.75
C SER A 211 10.23 -7.44 -5.83
N THR A 212 9.82 -8.63 -5.44
CA THR A 212 9.51 -9.78 -6.31
C THR A 212 8.08 -9.80 -6.84
N GLY A 213 7.25 -8.80 -6.50
CA GLY A 213 5.83 -8.73 -6.90
C GLY A 213 4.91 -9.64 -6.07
N ILE A 214 5.39 -10.24 -5.00
CA ILE A 214 4.57 -11.03 -4.07
C ILE A 214 3.74 -10.07 -3.22
N THR A 215 2.43 -10.29 -3.20
CA THR A 215 1.48 -9.48 -2.41
C THR A 215 1.46 -9.96 -0.96
N ILE A 216 1.63 -9.05 -0.02
CA ILE A 216 1.36 -9.26 1.40
C ILE A 216 -0.12 -8.92 1.61
N ARG A 217 -0.87 -9.88 2.09
CA ARG A 217 -2.32 -9.75 2.35
C ARG A 217 -2.58 -9.93 3.81
#